data_6d4dd5c2297dda7d057e617136cade9a
#
_entry.id   6d4dd5c2297dda7d057e617136cade9a
#
_cell.length_a   1.000
_cell.length_b   1.000
_cell.length_c   1.000
_cell.angle_alpha   90.00
_cell.angle_beta   90.00
_cell.angle_gamma   90.00
#
_symmetry.space_group_name_H-M   'P 1'
#
loop_
_entity.id
_entity.type
_entity.pdbx_description
1 polymer ?
#
loop_
_entity_poly.entity_id
_entity_poly.type
_entity_poly.pdbx_seq_one_letter_code
_entity_poly.pdbx_strand_id
1 'polypeptide(L)'
;VRSLARKAGMVPEEPPQGRDRTACCGYGGLVWCAQPELADAMAGHRAGGLPHAALSSCIMCRDRLAGSGKPGLHLLDLLPQLAPLAHGLEPEKGPGLSERRARRAALRRRLARVWLGQELAEPAAGRLDLVPGLLEELERRHILLEDVDGAVAAVEAEKAYFVDAESGHRLGAWRPRNVTFWVEYTEEDGRWLLHDAWCHRMRVPGSGGVQENGCCGEA
;
A
#
# COMPACT_ATOMS: atom_id res chain seq x y z
N VAL A 1 20.10 -4.75 -16.49
CA VAL A 1 18.81 -5.05 -17.13
C VAL A 1 19.05 -5.67 -18.52
N ARG A 2 19.64 -4.95 -19.49
CA ARG A 2 19.78 -5.38 -20.90
C ARG A 2 20.53 -6.71 -21.06
N SER A 3 21.62 -6.91 -20.33
CA SER A 3 22.39 -8.15 -20.36
C SER A 3 21.57 -9.34 -19.86
N LEU A 4 20.79 -9.16 -18.81
CA LEU A 4 19.91 -10.21 -18.28
C LEU A 4 18.76 -10.51 -19.24
N ALA A 5 18.17 -9.49 -19.85
CA ALA A 5 17.13 -9.68 -20.86
C ALA A 5 17.64 -10.52 -22.04
N ARG A 6 18.84 -10.22 -22.56
CA ARG A 6 19.45 -11.01 -23.64
C ARG A 6 19.75 -12.44 -23.20
N LYS A 7 20.24 -12.67 -21.98
CA LYS A 7 20.46 -14.01 -21.43
C LYS A 7 19.16 -14.82 -21.30
N ALA A 8 18.02 -14.12 -21.09
CA ALA A 8 16.69 -14.71 -21.08
C ALA A 8 16.08 -14.87 -22.49
N GLY A 9 16.86 -14.68 -23.55
CA GLY A 9 16.41 -14.86 -24.93
C GLY A 9 15.63 -13.69 -25.52
N MET A 10 15.56 -12.56 -24.83
CA MET A 10 14.85 -11.37 -25.31
C MET A 10 15.77 -10.44 -26.10
N VAL A 11 15.20 -9.73 -27.06
CA VAL A 11 15.89 -8.66 -27.81
C VAL A 11 15.38 -7.31 -27.31
N PRO A 12 16.08 -6.64 -26.36
CA PRO A 12 15.62 -5.36 -25.86
C PRO A 12 15.83 -4.26 -26.90
N GLU A 13 14.74 -3.55 -27.20
CA GLU A 13 14.77 -2.34 -28.02
C GLU A 13 14.86 -1.11 -27.10
N GLU A 14 15.68 -0.14 -27.50
CA GLU A 14 15.87 1.10 -26.76
C GLU A 14 14.87 2.15 -27.26
N PRO A 15 14.04 2.72 -26.36
CA PRO A 15 13.18 3.82 -26.75
C PRO A 15 13.99 5.09 -27.03
N PRO A 16 13.45 6.04 -27.81
CA PRO A 16 14.12 7.32 -28.11
C PRO A 16 14.60 8.08 -26.86
N GLN A 17 13.78 8.05 -25.80
CA GLN A 17 14.14 8.58 -24.47
C GLN A 17 14.56 7.43 -23.56
N GLY A 18 15.75 6.90 -23.79
CA GLY A 18 16.35 5.82 -23.04
C GLY A 18 17.68 6.21 -22.39
N ARG A 19 18.27 5.31 -21.62
CA ARG A 19 19.57 5.42 -20.94
C ARG A 19 19.65 6.65 -20.03
N ASP A 20 20.61 7.55 -20.26
CA ASP A 20 20.82 8.82 -19.55
C ASP A 20 19.68 9.83 -19.74
N ARG A 21 18.89 9.69 -20.81
CA ARG A 21 17.72 10.52 -21.11
C ARG A 21 16.39 9.80 -20.81
N THR A 22 16.42 8.81 -19.92
CA THR A 22 15.21 8.04 -19.65
C THR A 22 14.10 8.93 -19.07
N ALA A 23 12.96 9.01 -19.77
CA ALA A 23 11.77 9.69 -19.27
C ALA A 23 11.24 9.00 -18.02
N CYS A 24 10.84 9.80 -17.04
CA CYS A 24 10.35 9.32 -15.75
C CYS A 24 8.95 8.69 -15.89
N CYS A 25 8.65 7.70 -15.05
CA CYS A 25 7.32 7.09 -14.94
C CYS A 25 6.39 7.82 -13.97
N GLY A 26 6.81 8.97 -13.41
CA GLY A 26 5.99 9.77 -12.50
C GLY A 26 5.93 9.29 -11.05
N TYR A 27 6.64 8.23 -10.67
CA TYR A 27 6.60 7.73 -9.29
C TYR A 27 7.58 8.45 -8.36
N GLY A 28 8.79 8.72 -8.82
CA GLY A 28 9.87 9.27 -8.00
C GLY A 28 9.62 10.68 -7.49
N GLY A 29 10.39 11.10 -6.47
CA GLY A 29 10.32 12.46 -5.93
C GLY A 29 9.00 12.83 -5.26
N LEU A 30 8.18 11.86 -4.86
CA LEU A 30 6.85 12.06 -4.27
C LEU A 30 5.84 12.74 -5.21
N VAL A 31 6.11 12.86 -6.51
CA VAL A 31 5.21 13.49 -7.48
C VAL A 31 3.84 12.83 -7.49
N TRP A 32 3.80 11.50 -7.42
CA TRP A 32 2.55 10.73 -7.38
C TRP A 32 1.66 11.01 -6.15
N CYS A 33 2.26 11.51 -5.04
CA CYS A 33 1.52 11.93 -3.85
C CYS A 33 1.11 13.41 -3.91
N ALA A 34 2.06 14.27 -4.35
CA ALA A 34 1.89 15.72 -4.30
C ALA A 34 1.09 16.26 -5.48
N GLN A 35 1.23 15.63 -6.64
CA GLN A 35 0.58 16.03 -7.91
C GLN A 35 0.20 14.77 -8.71
N PRO A 36 -0.84 14.03 -8.32
CA PRO A 36 -1.23 12.77 -8.95
C PRO A 36 -1.49 12.91 -10.46
N GLU A 37 -2.16 13.96 -10.88
CA GLU A 37 -2.48 14.23 -12.29
C GLU A 37 -1.22 14.41 -13.14
N LEU A 38 -0.21 15.15 -12.62
CA LEU A 38 1.07 15.29 -13.28
C LEU A 38 1.79 13.92 -13.38
N ALA A 39 1.76 13.16 -12.30
CA ALA A 39 2.35 11.81 -12.28
C ALA A 39 1.70 10.89 -13.30
N ASP A 40 0.38 10.95 -13.48
CA ASP A 40 -0.37 10.19 -14.48
C ASP A 40 -0.03 10.66 -15.89
N ALA A 41 0.06 11.97 -16.13
CA ALA A 41 0.48 12.51 -17.41
C ALA A 41 1.92 12.08 -17.78
N MET A 42 2.84 12.05 -16.81
CA MET A 42 4.22 11.56 -17.02
C MET A 42 4.23 10.07 -17.37
N ALA A 43 3.44 9.25 -16.68
CA ALA A 43 3.31 7.82 -16.96
C ALA A 43 2.73 7.57 -18.35
N GLY A 44 1.66 8.29 -18.71
CA GLY A 44 1.03 8.20 -20.03
C GLY A 44 1.97 8.64 -21.16
N HIS A 45 2.70 9.74 -21.01
CA HIS A 45 3.71 10.18 -21.95
C HIS A 45 4.79 9.13 -22.17
N ARG A 46 5.31 8.56 -21.06
CA ARG A 46 6.33 7.49 -21.14
C ARG A 46 5.77 6.24 -21.80
N ALA A 47 4.57 5.81 -21.44
CA ALA A 47 3.91 4.64 -22.02
C ALA A 47 3.69 4.80 -23.54
N GLY A 48 3.26 5.97 -23.99
CA GLY A 48 3.05 6.29 -25.41
C GLY A 48 4.35 6.29 -26.23
N GLY A 49 5.48 6.59 -25.60
CA GLY A 49 6.81 6.55 -26.27
C GLY A 49 7.45 5.17 -26.36
N LEU A 50 6.78 4.10 -25.87
CA LEU A 50 7.28 2.74 -25.92
C LEU A 50 6.60 1.94 -27.04
N PRO A 51 7.33 1.44 -28.06
CA PRO A 51 6.72 0.68 -29.14
C PRO A 51 6.25 -0.70 -28.69
N HIS A 52 6.91 -1.31 -27.72
CA HIS A 52 6.66 -2.66 -27.22
C HIS A 52 6.33 -2.68 -25.73
N ALA A 53 6.10 -3.88 -25.17
CA ALA A 53 5.99 -4.09 -23.74
C ALA A 53 7.23 -3.58 -22.99
N ALA A 54 7.02 -2.97 -21.82
CA ALA A 54 8.08 -2.39 -21.03
C ALA A 54 8.79 -3.44 -20.17
N LEU A 55 10.13 -3.47 -20.17
CA LEU A 55 10.91 -4.21 -19.21
C LEU A 55 11.54 -3.24 -18.20
N SER A 56 11.13 -3.34 -16.95
CA SER A 56 11.55 -2.45 -15.87
C SER A 56 12.39 -3.17 -14.82
N SER A 57 13.37 -2.47 -14.24
CA SER A 57 14.09 -2.91 -13.03
C SER A 57 13.48 -2.40 -11.74
N CYS A 58 12.47 -1.55 -11.83
CA CYS A 58 11.75 -0.97 -10.72
C CYS A 58 10.29 -1.40 -10.80
N ILE A 59 9.79 -2.03 -9.74
CA ILE A 59 8.42 -2.52 -9.68
C ILE A 59 7.41 -1.36 -9.79
N MET A 60 7.71 -0.22 -9.19
CA MET A 60 6.84 0.95 -9.26
C MET A 60 6.73 1.51 -10.69
N CYS A 61 7.82 1.47 -11.47
CA CYS A 61 7.77 1.85 -12.88
C CYS A 61 6.92 0.87 -13.69
N ARG A 62 7.04 -0.43 -13.44
CA ARG A 62 6.18 -1.43 -14.08
C ARG A 62 4.72 -1.15 -13.79
N ASP A 63 4.35 -0.99 -12.51
CA ASP A 63 2.97 -0.78 -12.08
C ASP A 63 2.39 0.53 -12.65
N ARG A 64 3.17 1.60 -12.67
CA ARG A 64 2.75 2.89 -13.24
C ARG A 64 2.50 2.79 -14.74
N LEU A 65 3.39 2.15 -15.48
CA LEU A 65 3.24 1.94 -16.92
C LEU A 65 2.07 1.02 -17.23
N ALA A 66 1.88 -0.06 -16.45
CA ALA A 66 0.72 -0.94 -16.56
C ALA A 66 -0.60 -0.19 -16.31
N GLY A 67 -0.66 0.64 -15.27
CA GLY A 67 -1.81 1.51 -15.01
C GLY A 67 -2.11 2.54 -16.11
N SER A 68 -1.12 2.84 -16.96
CA SER A 68 -1.27 3.69 -18.16
C SER A 68 -1.51 2.88 -19.44
N GLY A 69 -1.88 1.60 -19.33
CA GLY A 69 -2.20 0.73 -20.44
C GLY A 69 -1.00 0.15 -21.20
N LYS A 70 0.23 0.29 -20.69
CA LYS A 70 1.42 -0.31 -21.32
C LYS A 70 1.77 -1.63 -20.63
N PRO A 71 1.60 -2.79 -21.32
CA PRO A 71 2.02 -4.08 -20.78
C PRO A 71 3.49 -4.07 -20.38
N GLY A 72 3.85 -4.78 -19.32
CA GLY A 72 5.22 -4.78 -18.88
C GLY A 72 5.57 -5.89 -17.90
N LEU A 73 6.87 -6.18 -17.87
CA LEU A 73 7.49 -7.13 -16.96
C LEU A 73 8.45 -6.41 -16.03
N HIS A 74 8.60 -6.92 -14.84
CA HIS A 74 9.74 -6.61 -14.00
C HIS A 74 10.91 -7.51 -14.35
N LEU A 75 12.14 -7.03 -14.17
CA LEU A 75 13.34 -7.80 -14.48
C LEU A 75 13.38 -9.18 -13.79
N LEU A 76 12.83 -9.28 -12.58
CA LEU A 76 12.78 -10.55 -11.84
C LEU A 76 11.82 -11.56 -12.46
N ASP A 77 10.84 -11.13 -13.25
CA ASP A 77 9.90 -12.01 -13.95
C ASP A 77 10.61 -12.83 -15.06
N LEU A 78 11.82 -12.42 -15.43
CA LEU A 78 12.66 -13.17 -16.37
C LEU A 78 13.39 -14.36 -15.75
N LEU A 79 13.35 -14.50 -14.43
CA LEU A 79 13.97 -15.63 -13.74
C LEU A 79 13.05 -16.85 -13.85
N PRO A 80 13.52 -18.00 -14.37
CA PRO A 80 12.68 -19.19 -14.55
C PRO A 80 11.96 -19.63 -13.27
N GLN A 81 12.60 -19.45 -12.12
CA GLN A 81 12.07 -19.82 -10.81
C GLN A 81 10.90 -18.91 -10.38
N LEU A 82 10.81 -17.72 -10.94
CA LEU A 82 9.77 -16.73 -10.63
C LEU A 82 8.75 -16.59 -11.77
N ALA A 83 9.01 -17.20 -12.93
CA ALA A 83 8.10 -17.12 -14.07
C ALA A 83 6.64 -17.52 -13.76
N PRO A 84 6.35 -18.51 -12.90
CA PRO A 84 4.98 -18.83 -12.49
C PRO A 84 4.31 -17.73 -11.68
N LEU A 85 5.08 -16.77 -11.13
CA LEU A 85 4.59 -15.62 -10.39
C LEU A 85 4.49 -14.36 -11.25
N ALA A 86 4.94 -14.43 -12.50
CA ALA A 86 4.82 -13.33 -13.45
C ALA A 86 3.35 -13.17 -13.86
N HIS A 87 2.83 -11.96 -13.75
CA HIS A 87 1.45 -11.61 -14.11
C HIS A 87 1.25 -11.45 -15.63
N GLY A 88 2.12 -12.00 -16.46
CA GLY A 88 2.06 -11.87 -17.91
C GLY A 88 2.38 -10.46 -18.41
N LEU A 89 1.97 -10.17 -19.65
CA LEU A 89 2.21 -8.87 -20.29
C LEU A 89 0.99 -7.94 -20.21
N GLU A 90 -0.14 -8.42 -19.67
CA GLU A 90 -1.35 -7.61 -19.56
C GLU A 90 -1.16 -6.44 -18.59
N PRO A 91 -1.74 -5.28 -18.89
CA PRO A 91 -1.70 -4.15 -17.99
C PRO A 91 -2.50 -4.47 -16.73
N GLU A 92 -1.81 -4.68 -15.64
CA GLU A 92 -2.43 -4.88 -14.33
C GLU A 92 -2.14 -3.70 -13.43
N LYS A 93 -3.16 -3.27 -12.69
CA LYS A 93 -2.96 -2.35 -11.56
C LYS A 93 -2.19 -3.10 -10.49
N GLY A 94 -1.06 -2.56 -10.05
CA GLY A 94 -0.30 -3.13 -8.94
C GLY A 94 -1.11 -3.17 -7.66
N PRO A 95 -0.70 -3.98 -6.67
CA PRO A 95 -1.39 -4.08 -5.39
C PRO A 95 -1.41 -2.74 -4.66
N GLY A 96 -2.48 -2.47 -3.94
CA GLY A 96 -2.64 -1.28 -3.10
C GLY A 96 -1.65 -1.21 -1.94
N LEU A 97 -1.64 -0.11 -1.20
CA LEU A 97 -0.69 0.12 -0.11
C LEU A 97 -0.84 -0.92 1.01
N SER A 98 -2.07 -1.20 1.40
CA SER A 98 -2.39 -2.17 2.46
C SER A 98 -1.98 -3.59 2.06
N GLU A 99 -2.24 -3.99 0.82
CA GLU A 99 -1.82 -5.30 0.29
C GLU A 99 -0.30 -5.42 0.21
N ARG A 100 0.41 -4.39 -0.25
CA ARG A 100 1.89 -4.36 -0.25
C ARG A 100 2.44 -4.52 1.16
N ARG A 101 1.80 -3.87 2.14
CA ARG A 101 2.18 -3.99 3.56
C ARG A 101 1.98 -5.40 4.07
N ALA A 102 0.82 -6.01 3.81
CA ALA A 102 0.50 -7.37 4.20
C ALA A 102 1.46 -8.40 3.57
N ARG A 103 1.73 -8.29 2.26
CA ARG A 103 2.70 -9.15 1.56
C ARG A 103 4.11 -9.04 2.14
N ARG A 104 4.55 -7.82 2.48
CA ARG A 104 5.86 -7.59 3.13
C ARG A 104 5.92 -8.22 4.51
N ALA A 105 4.87 -8.08 5.32
CA ALA A 105 4.77 -8.69 6.64
C ALA A 105 4.79 -10.24 6.55
N ALA A 106 4.04 -10.81 5.62
CA ALA A 106 4.05 -12.26 5.36
C ALA A 106 5.43 -12.77 4.94
N LEU A 107 6.10 -12.05 4.03
CA LEU A 107 7.48 -12.39 3.63
C LEU A 107 8.44 -12.32 4.81
N ARG A 108 8.35 -11.28 5.64
CA ARG A 108 9.18 -11.14 6.85
C ARG A 108 9.00 -12.34 7.80
N ARG A 109 7.76 -12.77 8.08
CA ARG A 109 7.48 -13.95 8.90
C ARG A 109 8.10 -15.21 8.30
N ARG A 110 7.92 -15.42 6.98
CA ARG A 110 8.50 -16.55 6.27
C ARG A 110 10.03 -16.58 6.37
N LEU A 111 10.69 -15.44 6.15
CA LEU A 111 12.15 -15.34 6.24
C LEU A 111 12.67 -15.54 7.66
N ALA A 112 12.00 -14.99 8.67
CA ALA A 112 12.33 -15.20 10.07
C ALA A 112 12.28 -16.71 10.44
N ARG A 113 11.23 -17.40 10.00
CA ARG A 113 11.12 -18.86 10.20
C ARG A 113 12.23 -19.63 9.50
N VAL A 114 12.46 -19.36 8.22
CA VAL A 114 13.41 -20.14 7.39
C VAL A 114 14.87 -19.86 7.76
N TRP A 115 15.24 -18.60 8.02
CA TRP A 115 16.65 -18.22 8.22
C TRP A 115 17.06 -18.11 9.68
N LEU A 116 16.12 -17.77 10.57
CA LEU A 116 16.42 -17.51 11.98
C LEU A 116 15.78 -18.55 12.93
N GLY A 117 14.93 -19.44 12.41
CA GLY A 117 14.17 -20.37 13.23
C GLY A 117 13.17 -19.68 14.18
N GLN A 118 12.79 -18.43 13.89
CA GLN A 118 11.92 -17.62 14.74
C GLN A 118 10.49 -17.60 14.20
N GLU A 119 9.51 -17.87 15.05
CA GLU A 119 8.10 -17.64 14.75
C GLU A 119 7.73 -16.23 15.17
N LEU A 120 7.35 -15.38 14.21
CA LEU A 120 6.78 -14.07 14.45
C LEU A 120 5.26 -14.19 14.53
N ALA A 121 4.66 -13.42 15.44
CA ALA A 121 3.22 -13.39 15.63
C ALA A 121 2.46 -13.14 14.31
N GLU A 122 1.39 -13.90 14.10
CA GLU A 122 0.42 -13.60 13.05
C GLU A 122 -0.35 -12.32 13.46
N PRO A 123 -0.70 -11.45 12.51
CA PRO A 123 -1.64 -10.39 12.81
C PRO A 123 -2.95 -11.00 13.27
N ALA A 124 -3.60 -10.39 14.26
CA ALA A 124 -4.93 -10.81 14.67
C ALA A 124 -5.83 -10.86 13.43
N ALA A 125 -6.61 -11.93 13.30
CA ALA A 125 -7.57 -12.01 12.21
C ALA A 125 -8.53 -10.80 12.32
N GLY A 126 -8.53 -9.94 11.32
CA GLY A 126 -9.34 -8.74 11.30
C GLY A 126 -10.83 -9.10 11.39
N ARG A 127 -11.53 -8.46 12.32
CA ARG A 127 -12.99 -8.51 12.40
C ARG A 127 -13.63 -7.35 11.62
N LEU A 128 -12.83 -6.70 10.78
CA LEU A 128 -13.19 -5.48 10.10
C LEU A 128 -13.69 -5.79 8.68
N ASP A 129 -14.93 -5.44 8.42
CA ASP A 129 -15.50 -5.35 7.09
C ASP A 129 -15.57 -3.88 6.66
N LEU A 130 -15.63 -3.62 5.36
CA LEU A 130 -15.62 -2.28 4.80
C LEU A 130 -16.88 -2.05 3.98
N VAL A 131 -17.47 -0.87 4.09
CA VAL A 131 -18.51 -0.48 3.14
C VAL A 131 -17.95 -0.41 1.71
N PRO A 132 -18.77 -0.65 0.68
CA PRO A 132 -18.31 -0.60 -0.71
C PRO A 132 -17.61 0.70 -1.07
N GLY A 133 -16.45 0.62 -1.74
CA GLY A 133 -15.67 1.78 -2.18
C GLY A 133 -14.73 2.40 -1.12
N LEU A 134 -14.86 2.02 0.14
CA LEU A 134 -14.03 2.61 1.20
C LEU A 134 -12.56 2.23 1.08
N LEU A 135 -12.25 1.03 0.57
CA LEU A 135 -10.86 0.61 0.38
C LEU A 135 -10.11 1.56 -0.57
N GLU A 136 -10.71 1.91 -1.69
CA GLU A 136 -10.13 2.85 -2.66
C GLU A 136 -9.94 4.24 -2.05
N GLU A 137 -10.88 4.66 -1.22
CA GLU A 137 -10.79 5.96 -0.52
C GLU A 137 -9.65 5.96 0.51
N LEU A 138 -9.50 4.90 1.30
CA LEU A 138 -8.38 4.73 2.25
C LEU A 138 -7.03 4.71 1.52
N GLU A 139 -6.94 4.01 0.39
CA GLU A 139 -5.75 4.01 -0.46
C GLU A 139 -5.42 5.41 -0.98
N ARG A 140 -6.41 6.18 -1.40
CA ARG A 140 -6.26 7.56 -1.85
C ARG A 140 -5.78 8.49 -0.72
N ARG A 141 -6.29 8.29 0.49
CA ARG A 141 -5.87 9.01 1.72
C ARG A 141 -4.55 8.50 2.28
N HIS A 142 -3.94 7.45 1.72
CA HIS A 142 -2.72 6.79 2.23
C HIS A 142 -2.88 6.23 3.65
N ILE A 143 -4.06 5.76 4.00
CA ILE A 143 -4.36 5.12 5.28
C ILE A 143 -4.29 3.60 5.08
N LEU A 144 -3.53 2.92 5.94
CA LEU A 144 -3.38 1.47 5.89
C LEU A 144 -4.54 0.79 6.65
N LEU A 145 -5.05 -0.31 6.10
CA LEU A 145 -6.04 -1.14 6.80
C LEU A 145 -5.53 -1.63 8.15
N GLU A 146 -4.23 -1.95 8.26
CA GLU A 146 -3.59 -2.35 9.52
C GLU A 146 -3.74 -1.27 10.60
N ASP A 147 -3.59 0.01 10.24
CA ASP A 147 -3.74 1.13 11.18
C ASP A 147 -5.19 1.33 11.59
N VAL A 148 -6.13 1.13 10.66
CA VAL A 148 -7.57 1.25 10.93
C VAL A 148 -8.07 0.10 11.81
N ASP A 149 -7.68 -1.14 11.51
CA ASP A 149 -8.00 -2.31 12.32
C ASP A 149 -7.46 -2.16 13.75
N GLY A 150 -6.21 -1.68 13.88
CA GLY A 150 -5.62 -1.33 15.16
C GLY A 150 -6.38 -0.24 15.91
N ALA A 151 -6.91 0.76 15.20
CA ALA A 151 -7.68 1.85 15.79
C ALA A 151 -9.03 1.34 16.33
N VAL A 152 -9.77 0.55 15.55
CA VAL A 152 -11.03 -0.07 16.01
C VAL A 152 -10.79 -0.97 17.22
N ALA A 153 -9.76 -1.82 17.17
CA ALA A 153 -9.41 -2.69 18.28
C ALA A 153 -9.07 -1.94 19.56
N ALA A 154 -8.29 -0.85 19.47
CA ALA A 154 -7.92 -0.03 20.62
C ALA A 154 -9.14 0.71 21.20
N VAL A 155 -9.95 1.33 20.35
CA VAL A 155 -11.17 2.04 20.73
C VAL A 155 -12.17 1.10 21.43
N GLU A 156 -12.33 -0.12 20.93
CA GLU A 156 -13.22 -1.10 21.54
C GLU A 156 -12.67 -1.67 22.86
N ALA A 157 -11.37 -1.87 22.97
CA ALA A 157 -10.76 -2.34 24.21
C ALA A 157 -10.93 -1.33 25.36
N GLU A 158 -10.85 -0.03 25.06
CA GLU A 158 -11.00 1.06 26.03
C GLU A 158 -12.43 1.57 26.14
N LYS A 159 -13.35 1.13 25.26
CA LYS A 159 -14.70 1.69 25.09
C LYS A 159 -14.72 3.22 24.92
N ALA A 160 -13.69 3.74 24.25
CA ALA A 160 -13.44 5.17 24.07
C ALA A 160 -14.03 5.67 22.74
N TYR A 161 -15.34 5.63 22.61
CA TYR A 161 -16.06 6.09 21.42
C TYR A 161 -17.32 6.89 21.78
N PHE A 162 -17.75 7.73 20.86
CA PHE A 162 -19.05 8.35 20.85
C PHE A 162 -20.00 7.53 19.99
N VAL A 163 -21.29 7.54 20.35
CA VAL A 163 -22.33 6.92 19.52
C VAL A 163 -23.21 8.05 18.99
N ASP A 164 -23.30 8.12 17.68
CA ASP A 164 -24.24 9.01 17.03
C ASP A 164 -25.67 8.47 17.24
N ALA A 165 -26.54 9.31 17.77
CA ALA A 165 -27.91 8.92 18.14
C ALA A 165 -28.83 8.67 16.93
N GLU A 166 -28.51 9.24 15.77
CA GLU A 166 -29.32 9.11 14.55
C GLU A 166 -28.91 7.87 13.73
N SER A 167 -27.62 7.69 13.51
CA SER A 167 -27.08 6.59 12.70
C SER A 167 -26.75 5.34 13.50
N GLY A 168 -26.52 5.47 14.81
CA GLY A 168 -26.00 4.39 15.65
C GLY A 168 -24.51 4.10 15.43
N HIS A 169 -23.84 4.90 14.61
CA HIS A 169 -22.42 4.71 14.34
C HIS A 169 -21.57 5.06 15.56
N ARG A 170 -20.51 4.29 15.77
CA ARG A 170 -19.47 4.54 16.77
C ARG A 170 -18.36 5.35 16.14
N LEU A 171 -17.98 6.45 16.76
CA LEU A 171 -16.88 7.32 16.36
C LEU A 171 -15.81 7.29 17.45
N GLY A 172 -14.64 6.74 17.13
CA GLY A 172 -13.53 6.64 18.07
C GLY A 172 -12.22 7.17 17.49
N ALA A 173 -11.28 7.49 18.39
CA ALA A 173 -9.95 7.97 18.01
C ALA A 173 -8.86 7.17 18.72
N TRP A 174 -7.80 6.85 17.99
CA TRP A 174 -6.62 6.17 18.50
C TRP A 174 -5.33 6.85 18.01
N ARG A 175 -4.39 7.04 18.94
CA ARG A 175 -3.12 7.70 18.65
C ARG A 175 -1.93 6.85 19.07
N PRO A 176 -1.49 5.87 18.25
CA PRO A 176 -0.40 4.97 18.62
C PRO A 176 0.96 5.66 18.73
N ARG A 177 1.16 6.76 17.99
CA ARG A 177 2.42 7.55 17.97
C ARG A 177 2.12 9.03 17.71
N ASN A 178 2.50 9.53 16.52
CA ASN A 178 2.38 10.94 16.14
C ASN A 178 1.17 11.24 15.24
N VAL A 179 0.36 10.22 14.94
CA VAL A 179 -0.82 10.31 14.08
C VAL A 179 -2.02 9.85 14.87
N THR A 180 -3.09 10.63 14.86
CA THR A 180 -4.38 10.21 15.38
C THR A 180 -5.20 9.65 14.23
N PHE A 181 -5.69 8.43 14.39
CA PHE A 181 -6.63 7.79 13.48
C PHE A 181 -8.02 7.92 14.09
N TRP A 182 -8.96 8.36 13.28
CA TRP A 182 -10.37 8.36 13.58
C TRP A 182 -11.04 7.27 12.78
N VAL A 183 -11.98 6.57 13.41
CA VAL A 183 -12.73 5.47 12.80
C VAL A 183 -14.21 5.62 13.11
N GLU A 184 -15.02 5.52 12.07
CA GLU A 184 -16.47 5.50 12.16
C GLU A 184 -16.96 4.11 11.72
N TYR A 185 -17.63 3.38 12.61
CA TYR A 185 -17.98 1.98 12.38
C TYR A 185 -19.24 1.58 13.15
N THR A 186 -19.86 0.47 12.73
CA THR A 186 -20.94 -0.23 13.44
C THR A 186 -20.53 -1.64 13.80
N GLU A 187 -21.27 -2.26 14.71
CA GLU A 187 -21.13 -3.67 15.03
C GLU A 187 -22.27 -4.45 14.38
N GLU A 188 -21.93 -5.41 13.55
CA GLU A 188 -22.87 -6.30 12.87
C GLU A 188 -22.40 -7.75 13.04
N ASP A 189 -23.23 -8.60 13.61
CA ASP A 189 -22.97 -10.04 13.79
C ASP A 189 -21.60 -10.37 14.43
N GLY A 190 -21.13 -9.55 15.36
CA GLY A 190 -19.83 -9.72 16.03
C GLY A 190 -18.62 -9.34 15.18
N ARG A 191 -18.84 -8.64 14.07
CA ARG A 191 -17.84 -8.02 13.20
C ARG A 191 -18.02 -6.50 13.21
N TRP A 192 -16.98 -5.79 12.86
CA TRP A 192 -16.98 -4.35 12.74
C TRP A 192 -17.17 -3.96 11.27
N LEU A 193 -18.21 -3.20 10.93
CA LEU A 193 -18.37 -2.62 9.61
C LEU A 193 -17.87 -1.18 9.65
N LEU A 194 -16.78 -0.90 8.95
CA LEU A 194 -16.19 0.43 8.85
C LEU A 194 -16.92 1.26 7.80
N HIS A 195 -17.36 2.45 8.19
CA HIS A 195 -18.05 3.42 7.33
C HIS A 195 -17.10 4.49 6.81
N ASP A 196 -16.18 5.00 7.65
CA ASP A 196 -15.13 5.94 7.25
C ASP A 196 -13.93 5.89 8.20
N ALA A 197 -12.77 6.37 7.71
CA ALA A 197 -11.60 6.60 8.55
C ALA A 197 -10.75 7.74 7.98
N TRP A 198 -10.18 8.53 8.89
CA TRP A 198 -9.26 9.61 8.55
C TRP A 198 -8.16 9.73 9.59
N CYS A 199 -7.11 10.48 9.29
CA CYS A 199 -6.02 10.69 10.22
C CYS A 199 -5.50 12.13 10.17
N HIS A 200 -4.89 12.55 11.28
CA HIS A 200 -4.21 13.83 11.38
C HIS A 200 -3.04 13.78 12.38
N ARG A 201 -2.13 14.75 12.27
CA ARG A 201 -0.98 14.88 13.20
C ARG A 201 -1.21 15.89 14.33
N MET A 202 -2.28 16.66 14.27
CA MET A 202 -2.59 17.65 15.30
C MET A 202 -2.89 16.97 16.62
N ARG A 203 -2.52 17.64 17.72
CA ARG A 203 -3.02 17.29 19.05
C ARG A 203 -4.28 18.13 19.30
N VAL A 204 -5.38 17.47 19.62
CA VAL A 204 -6.60 18.15 20.03
C VAL A 204 -6.52 18.35 21.54
N PRO A 205 -6.46 19.60 22.06
CA PRO A 205 -6.46 19.84 23.49
C PRO A 205 -7.77 19.33 24.10
N GLY A 206 -7.66 18.54 25.18
CA GLY A 206 -8.86 18.01 25.88
C GLY A 206 -9.30 16.59 25.46
N SER A 207 -8.71 15.98 24.44
CA SER A 207 -8.89 14.54 24.18
C SER A 207 -8.03 13.71 25.17
N GLY A 208 -8.27 13.89 26.46
CA GLY A 208 -7.59 13.18 27.54
C GLY A 208 -8.08 11.74 27.63
N GLY A 209 -7.35 10.82 27.05
CA GLY A 209 -7.60 9.39 27.12
C GLY A 209 -6.49 8.54 26.45
N VAL A 210 -5.53 9.17 25.80
CA VAL A 210 -4.44 8.42 25.16
C VAL A 210 -3.22 8.46 26.06
N GLN A 211 -3.01 7.40 26.83
CA GLN A 211 -1.75 7.19 27.55
C GLN A 211 -0.59 7.14 26.56
N GLU A 212 0.39 8.02 26.75
CA GLU A 212 1.69 7.89 26.12
C GLU A 212 2.37 6.63 26.71
N ASN A 213 2.25 5.51 26.03
CA ASN A 213 3.10 4.37 26.31
C ASN A 213 4.51 4.73 25.86
N GLY A 214 5.28 5.25 26.83
CA GLY A 214 6.68 5.54 26.67
C GLY A 214 7.46 4.27 26.36
N CYS A 215 7.99 4.20 25.15
CA CYS A 215 9.12 3.36 24.80
C CYS A 215 10.29 4.26 24.42
N CYS A 216 10.91 4.85 25.42
CA CYS A 216 12.32 5.20 25.41
C CYS A 216 13.00 4.30 26.42
N GLY A 217 13.41 3.11 25.98
CA GLY A 217 14.44 2.32 26.63
C GLY A 217 15.78 2.78 26.09
N GLU A 218 16.56 3.41 26.93
CA GLU A 218 17.98 3.67 26.71
C GLU A 218 18.72 2.33 26.61
N ALA A 219 19.53 2.17 25.57
CA ALA A 219 20.88 1.62 25.56
C ALA A 219 21.38 1.49 24.12
#